data_5b1280fceaffa619f7dcde249f66f457
#
_entry.id   5b1280fceaffa619f7dcde249f66f457
#
_cell.length_a   1.000
_cell.length_b   1.000
_cell.length_c   1.000
_cell.angle_alpha   90.00
_cell.angle_beta   90.00
_cell.angle_gamma   90.00
#
_symmetry.space_group_name_H-M   'P 1'
#
loop_
_entity.id
_entity.type
_entity.pdbx_description
1 polymer ?
#
loop_
_entity_poly.entity_id
_entity_poly.type
_entity_poly.pdbx_seq_one_letter_code
_entity_poly.pdbx_strand_id
1 'polypeptide(L)'
;MAQDSGTAQPVGSMSDIMVSIIYPAANEILTFANRPPADDKEWIALQRSAVRLGESGNLLMMRGHALNQGDWVKDAKLLVDVGAAAYKAAKAKDAGALPALNDQINASCTTCHKQYRPNVYPKQ
;
A
#
# COMPACT_ATOMS: atom_id res chain seq x y z
N MET A 1 -23.40 -7.03 5.40
CA MET A 1 -23.25 -6.61 4.96
C MET A 1 -22.82 -6.15 4.12
N ALA A 2 -22.77 -6.18 3.72
CA ALA A 2 -22.21 -5.97 2.90
C ALA A 2 -22.13 -4.93 2.52
N GLN A 3 -21.63 -4.71 2.65
CA GLN A 3 -21.46 -3.90 2.22
C GLN A 3 -21.57 -3.47 1.23
N ASP A 4 -22.41 -3.13 1.14
CA ASP A 4 -22.32 -3.18 0.05
C ASP A 4 -21.75 -2.33 -0.73
N SER A 5 -21.02 -2.65 -1.24
CA SER A 5 -20.27 -1.97 -2.16
C SER A 5 -21.05 -1.31 -3.24
N GLY A 6 -22.36 -1.49 -3.27
CA GLY A 6 -23.19 -0.81 -4.22
C GLY A 6 -23.21 0.70 -4.06
N THR A 7 -22.91 1.19 -2.86
CA THR A 7 -22.90 2.63 -2.60
C THR A 7 -21.51 3.25 -2.72
N ALA A 8 -20.47 2.43 -2.71
CA ALA A 8 -19.12 2.92 -2.83
C ALA A 8 -18.75 3.03 -4.29
N GLN A 9 -18.28 4.18 -4.73
CA GLN A 9 -18.00 4.42 -6.13
C GLN A 9 -16.62 5.03 -6.32
N PRO A 10 -15.85 4.56 -7.33
CA PRO A 10 -14.57 5.17 -7.62
C PRO A 10 -14.73 6.61 -8.08
N VAL A 11 -13.79 7.45 -7.69
CA VAL A 11 -13.70 8.81 -8.19
C VAL A 11 -12.61 8.88 -9.24
N GLY A 12 -11.49 8.26 -8.96
CA GLY A 12 -10.36 8.24 -9.88
C GLY A 12 -10.17 6.87 -10.51
N SER A 13 -9.35 6.84 -11.54
CA SER A 13 -8.95 5.59 -12.18
C SER A 13 -7.94 4.85 -11.31
N MET A 14 -7.60 3.63 -11.72
CA MET A 14 -6.51 2.89 -11.08
C MET A 14 -5.21 3.69 -11.12
N SER A 15 -4.94 4.31 -12.25
CA SER A 15 -3.74 5.12 -12.40
C SER A 15 -3.74 6.30 -11.43
N ASP A 16 -4.89 6.92 -11.23
CA ASP A 16 -5.02 8.03 -10.28
C ASP A 16 -4.74 7.57 -8.86
N ILE A 17 -5.28 6.42 -8.47
CA ILE A 17 -5.04 5.86 -7.14
C ILE A 17 -3.55 5.54 -6.96
N MET A 18 -2.94 4.96 -7.98
CA MET A 18 -1.53 4.60 -7.93
C MET A 18 -0.65 5.84 -7.74
N VAL A 19 -0.88 6.86 -8.56
CA VAL A 19 -0.04 8.06 -8.54
C VAL A 19 -0.32 8.94 -7.34
N SER A 20 -1.58 9.04 -6.93
CA SER A 20 -1.99 9.99 -5.89
C SER A 20 -1.87 9.42 -4.48
N ILE A 21 -2.01 8.12 -4.33
CA ILE A 21 -2.07 7.52 -2.99
C ILE A 21 -1.01 6.47 -2.77
N ILE A 22 -0.99 5.44 -3.62
CA ILE A 22 -0.15 4.27 -3.36
C ILE A 22 1.33 4.59 -3.47
N TYR A 23 1.73 5.20 -4.58
CA TYR A 23 3.13 5.47 -4.84
C TYR A 23 3.73 6.43 -3.81
N PRO A 24 3.10 7.59 -3.51
CA PRO A 24 3.66 8.49 -2.50
C PRO A 24 3.74 7.85 -1.12
N ALA A 25 2.73 7.08 -0.73
CA ALA A 25 2.74 6.43 0.58
C ALA A 25 3.84 5.36 0.66
N ALA A 26 3.95 4.54 -0.39
CA ALA A 26 4.99 3.52 -0.44
C ALA A 26 6.38 4.13 -0.40
N ASN A 27 6.59 5.22 -1.14
CA ASN A 27 7.88 5.89 -1.15
C ASN A 27 8.27 6.43 0.21
N GLU A 28 7.32 7.00 0.93
CA GLU A 28 7.64 7.52 2.26
C GLU A 28 7.98 6.40 3.23
N ILE A 29 7.23 5.29 3.17
CA ILE A 29 7.53 4.15 4.02
C ILE A 29 8.91 3.58 3.67
N LEU A 30 9.23 3.47 2.38
CA LEU A 30 10.54 2.98 1.96
C LEU A 30 11.66 3.90 2.44
N THR A 31 11.43 5.22 2.42
CA THR A 31 12.41 6.17 2.92
C THR A 31 12.70 5.91 4.38
N PHE A 32 11.66 5.74 5.20
CA PHE A 32 11.85 5.49 6.63
C PHE A 32 12.36 4.08 6.91
N ALA A 33 12.11 3.12 6.03
CA ALA A 33 12.68 1.79 6.18
C ALA A 33 14.19 1.80 6.00
N ASN A 34 14.69 2.76 5.22
CA ASN A 34 16.13 2.89 4.99
C ASN A 34 16.80 3.96 5.87
N ARG A 35 16.01 4.85 6.43
CA ARG A 35 16.49 5.87 7.37
C ARG A 35 15.40 6.07 8.42
N PRO A 36 15.52 5.41 9.56
CA PRO A 36 14.45 5.45 10.57
C PRO A 36 14.05 6.87 10.95
N PRO A 37 12.79 7.07 11.35
CA PRO A 37 12.34 8.38 11.80
C PRO A 37 13.21 8.94 12.90
N ALA A 38 13.50 10.22 12.83
CA ALA A 38 14.41 10.87 13.77
C ALA A 38 13.69 11.44 14.99
N ASP A 39 12.40 11.71 14.88
CA ASP A 39 11.64 12.33 15.95
C ASP A 39 10.16 11.93 15.87
N ASP A 40 9.38 12.40 16.83
CA ASP A 40 7.96 12.05 16.91
C ASP A 40 7.18 12.50 15.66
N LYS A 41 7.55 13.64 15.12
CA LYS A 41 6.89 14.14 13.92
C LYS A 41 7.07 13.19 12.75
N GLU A 42 8.26 12.64 12.60
CA GLU A 42 8.53 11.68 11.53
C GLU A 42 7.84 10.33 11.78
N TRP A 43 7.76 9.90 13.04
CA TRP A 43 7.01 8.71 13.36
C TRP A 43 5.53 8.86 13.01
N ILE A 44 4.96 10.03 13.24
CA ILE A 44 3.59 10.32 12.86
C ILE A 44 3.44 10.33 11.34
N ALA A 45 4.40 10.89 10.62
CA ALA A 45 4.38 10.88 9.17
C ALA A 45 4.38 9.45 8.62
N LEU A 46 5.21 8.59 9.19
CA LEU A 46 5.24 7.18 8.82
C LEU A 46 3.89 6.52 9.10
N GLN A 47 3.31 6.81 10.26
CA GLN A 47 2.02 6.25 10.63
C GLN A 47 0.94 6.62 9.62
N ARG A 48 0.93 7.88 9.18
CA ARG A 48 -0.05 8.35 8.21
C ARG A 48 0.14 7.72 6.82
N SER A 49 1.37 7.56 6.40
CA SER A 49 1.63 6.88 5.13
C SER A 49 1.26 5.41 5.19
N ALA A 50 1.44 4.78 6.35
CA ALA A 50 1.03 3.39 6.53
C ALA A 50 -0.49 3.24 6.39
N VAL A 51 -1.25 4.19 6.95
CA VAL A 51 -2.71 4.19 6.79
C VAL A 51 -3.08 4.33 5.31
N ARG A 52 -2.45 5.27 4.62
CA ARG A 52 -2.74 5.48 3.20
C ARG A 52 -2.47 4.22 2.38
N LEU A 53 -1.33 3.60 2.62
CA LEU A 53 -0.97 2.41 1.85
C LEU A 53 -1.91 1.24 2.14
N GLY A 54 -2.16 0.97 3.42
CA GLY A 54 -3.03 -0.13 3.80
C GLY A 54 -4.45 0.06 3.31
N GLU A 55 -5.00 1.25 3.51
CA GLU A 55 -6.37 1.50 3.08
C GLU A 55 -6.49 1.52 1.56
N SER A 56 -5.41 1.91 0.85
CA SER A 56 -5.46 1.86 -0.60
C SER A 56 -5.61 0.43 -1.13
N GLY A 57 -5.08 -0.56 -0.40
CA GLY A 57 -5.30 -1.95 -0.75
C GLY A 57 -6.78 -2.30 -0.76
N ASN A 58 -7.52 -1.75 0.21
CA ASN A 58 -8.97 -1.93 0.24
C ASN A 58 -9.66 -1.25 -0.94
N LEU A 59 -9.17 -0.06 -1.33
CA LEU A 59 -9.72 0.62 -2.50
C LEU A 59 -9.55 -0.21 -3.76
N LEU A 60 -8.44 -0.94 -3.89
CA LEU A 60 -8.21 -1.78 -5.06
C LEU A 60 -9.20 -2.94 -5.16
N MET A 61 -9.75 -3.36 -4.03
CA MET A 61 -10.72 -4.45 -4.00
C MET A 61 -12.15 -3.95 -4.21
N MET A 62 -12.33 -2.62 -4.27
CA MET A 62 -13.64 -2.03 -4.42
C MET A 62 -14.22 -2.29 -5.80
N ARG A 63 -15.54 -2.43 -5.86
CA ARG A 63 -16.22 -2.57 -7.13
C ARG A 63 -15.87 -1.37 -8.01
N GLY A 64 -15.51 -1.62 -9.25
CA GLY A 64 -15.07 -0.58 -10.16
C GLY A 64 -13.56 -0.50 -10.33
N HIS A 65 -12.79 -1.01 -9.37
CA HIS A 65 -11.34 -1.09 -9.49
C HIS A 65 -10.86 -2.52 -9.66
N ALA A 66 -11.52 -3.46 -9.00
CA ALA A 66 -11.06 -4.85 -9.03
C ALA A 66 -11.28 -5.47 -10.41
N LEU A 67 -10.22 -6.06 -10.97
CA LEU A 67 -10.32 -6.76 -12.24
C LEU A 67 -10.93 -8.14 -12.09
N ASN A 68 -10.70 -8.78 -10.93
CA ASN A 68 -11.27 -10.09 -10.64
C ASN A 68 -11.28 -10.31 -9.13
N GLN A 69 -11.90 -11.39 -8.70
CA GLN A 69 -12.02 -11.68 -7.27
C GLN A 69 -10.99 -12.69 -6.77
N GLY A 70 -10.13 -13.15 -7.66
CA GLY A 70 -9.10 -14.12 -7.29
C GLY A 70 -7.75 -13.45 -7.04
N ASP A 71 -6.87 -13.51 -8.04
CA ASP A 71 -5.51 -12.99 -7.89
C ASP A 71 -5.46 -11.51 -7.60
N TRP A 72 -6.38 -10.73 -8.19
CA TRP A 72 -6.41 -9.29 -7.93
C TRP A 72 -6.62 -8.99 -6.45
N VAL A 73 -7.61 -9.66 -5.84
CA VAL A 73 -7.91 -9.46 -4.42
C VAL A 73 -6.75 -9.95 -3.56
N LYS A 74 -6.17 -11.07 -3.94
CA LYS A 74 -5.03 -11.61 -3.21
C LYS A 74 -3.85 -10.63 -3.24
N ASP A 75 -3.58 -10.04 -4.40
CA ASP A 75 -2.48 -9.08 -4.55
C ASP A 75 -2.79 -7.79 -3.79
N ALA A 76 -4.03 -7.32 -3.86
CA ALA A 76 -4.42 -6.12 -3.14
C ALA A 76 -4.29 -6.31 -1.62
N LYS A 77 -4.57 -7.52 -1.15
CA LYS A 77 -4.45 -7.80 0.28
C LYS A 77 -3.01 -7.71 0.75
N LEU A 78 -2.04 -7.93 -0.12
CA LEU A 78 -0.64 -7.74 0.26
C LEU A 78 -0.36 -6.30 0.65
N LEU A 79 -0.99 -5.34 -0.03
CA LEU A 79 -0.86 -3.93 0.35
C LEU A 79 -1.52 -3.65 1.70
N VAL A 80 -2.68 -4.23 1.93
CA VAL A 80 -3.34 -4.09 3.22
C VAL A 80 -2.43 -4.60 4.33
N ASP A 81 -1.85 -5.78 4.12
CA ASP A 81 -1.02 -6.42 5.13
C ASP A 81 0.25 -5.62 5.42
N VAL A 82 0.93 -5.13 4.38
CA VAL A 82 2.15 -4.36 4.62
C VAL A 82 1.84 -3.00 5.23
N GLY A 83 0.73 -2.39 4.83
CA GLY A 83 0.29 -1.14 5.46
C GLY A 83 -0.01 -1.33 6.93
N ALA A 84 -0.66 -2.44 7.27
CA ALA A 84 -0.96 -2.76 8.67
C ALA A 84 0.32 -2.99 9.48
N ALA A 85 1.30 -3.69 8.89
CA ALA A 85 2.57 -3.92 9.55
C ALA A 85 3.33 -2.61 9.79
N ALA A 86 3.32 -1.73 8.79
CA ALA A 86 3.99 -0.43 8.91
C ALA A 86 3.30 0.42 9.97
N TYR A 87 1.98 0.38 10.02
CA TYR A 87 1.21 1.14 11.00
C TYR A 87 1.54 0.67 12.42
N LYS A 88 1.58 -0.65 12.61
CA LYS A 88 1.91 -1.22 13.92
C LYS A 88 3.31 -0.81 14.36
N ALA A 89 4.28 -0.90 13.44
CA ALA A 89 5.65 -0.51 13.75
C ALA A 89 5.74 0.98 14.09
N ALA A 90 5.02 1.82 13.35
CA ALA A 90 5.05 3.26 13.59
C ALA A 90 4.42 3.62 14.92
N LYS A 91 3.30 3.00 15.26
CA LYS A 91 2.64 3.25 16.56
C LYS A 91 3.54 2.87 17.71
N ALA A 92 4.28 1.79 17.57
CA ALA A 92 5.19 1.32 18.62
C ALA A 92 6.57 1.97 18.55
N LYS A 93 6.81 2.77 17.53
CA LYS A 93 8.14 3.36 17.27
C LYS A 93 9.21 2.28 17.21
N ASP A 94 8.89 1.18 16.54
CA ASP A 94 9.75 0.01 16.46
C ASP A 94 10.64 0.10 15.21
N ALA A 95 11.77 0.78 15.37
CA ALA A 95 12.71 0.96 14.26
C ALA A 95 13.26 -0.38 13.76
N GLY A 96 13.34 -1.37 14.64
CA GLY A 96 13.86 -2.69 14.25
C GLY A 96 12.97 -3.44 13.29
N ALA A 97 11.69 -3.09 13.23
CA ALA A 97 10.74 -3.73 12.32
C ALA A 97 10.74 -3.10 10.92
N LEU A 98 11.37 -1.93 10.75
CA LEU A 98 11.28 -1.19 9.50
C LEU A 98 12.00 -1.84 8.31
N PRO A 99 13.20 -2.40 8.47
CA PRO A 99 13.89 -2.97 7.31
C PRO A 99 13.09 -4.04 6.57
N ALA A 100 12.33 -4.86 7.28
CA ALA A 100 11.52 -5.90 6.64
C ALA A 100 10.43 -5.32 5.74
N LEU A 101 9.98 -4.10 6.02
CA LEU A 101 8.95 -3.45 5.22
C LEU A 101 9.44 -3.15 3.80
N ASN A 102 10.73 -2.89 3.66
CA ASN A 102 11.31 -2.63 2.35
C ASN A 102 11.04 -3.80 1.39
N ASP A 103 11.36 -5.02 1.84
CA ASP A 103 11.13 -6.20 1.03
C ASP A 103 9.65 -6.50 0.82
N GLN A 104 8.84 -6.30 1.85
CA GLN A 104 7.41 -6.55 1.75
C GLN A 104 6.74 -5.62 0.75
N ILE A 105 7.10 -4.34 0.75
CA ILE A 105 6.53 -3.38 -0.19
C ILE A 105 6.95 -3.74 -1.61
N ASN A 106 8.23 -4.01 -1.80
CA ASN A 106 8.71 -4.37 -3.13
C ASN A 106 8.05 -5.63 -3.65
N ALA A 107 7.89 -6.64 -2.80
CA ALA A 107 7.25 -7.89 -3.20
C ALA A 107 5.78 -7.67 -3.58
N SER A 108 5.06 -6.88 -2.78
CA SER A 108 3.65 -6.61 -3.01
C SER A 108 3.45 -5.86 -4.33
N CYS A 109 4.23 -4.81 -4.57
CA CYS A 109 4.11 -4.03 -5.79
C CYS A 109 4.54 -4.83 -7.02
N THR A 110 5.62 -5.60 -6.90
CA THR A 110 6.13 -6.41 -7.99
C THR A 110 5.14 -7.49 -8.40
N THR A 111 4.57 -8.18 -7.43
CA THR A 111 3.63 -9.26 -7.70
C THR A 111 2.44 -8.78 -8.50
N CYS A 112 1.82 -7.70 -8.06
CA CYS A 112 0.65 -7.16 -8.72
C CYS A 112 0.99 -6.62 -10.12
N HIS A 113 2.08 -5.86 -10.24
CA HIS A 113 2.45 -5.26 -11.51
C HIS A 113 2.89 -6.28 -12.54
N LYS A 114 3.59 -7.33 -12.13
CA LYS A 114 3.95 -8.39 -13.07
C LYS A 114 2.73 -9.07 -13.64
N GLN A 115 1.70 -9.20 -12.83
CA GLN A 115 0.48 -9.87 -13.24
C GLN A 115 -0.41 -8.99 -14.12
N TYR A 116 -0.57 -7.73 -13.75
CA TYR A 116 -1.54 -6.85 -14.37
C TYR A 116 -0.95 -5.69 -15.15
N ARG A 117 0.31 -5.35 -14.92
CA ARG A 117 0.99 -4.27 -15.61
C ARG A 117 2.42 -4.67 -16.00
N PRO A 118 2.57 -5.79 -16.73
CA PRO A 118 3.93 -6.28 -17.03
C PRO A 118 4.75 -5.32 -17.86
N ASN A 119 4.12 -4.42 -18.61
CA ASN A 119 4.85 -3.43 -19.39
C ASN A 119 5.56 -2.40 -18.54
N VAL A 120 5.08 -2.19 -17.33
CA VAL A 120 5.60 -1.13 -16.47
C VAL A 120 6.83 -1.58 -15.73
N TYR A 121 6.77 -2.82 -15.21
CA TYR A 121 7.73 -3.23 -14.27
C TYR A 121 9.13 -3.36 -14.78
N PRO A 122 9.51 -4.16 -15.63
CA PRO A 122 10.93 -4.29 -15.90
C PRO A 122 11.61 -3.02 -16.36
N LYS A 123 10.87 -1.99 -16.62
CA LYS A 123 11.44 -0.73 -17.08
C LYS A 123 11.91 0.17 -15.96
N GLN A 124 11.71 -0.28 -14.76
CA GLN A 124 12.16 0.47 -13.60
C GLN A 124 13.68 0.69 -13.55
#